data_fed44cb859095d46fd94ab9760dd5e21
#
_entry.id   fed44cb859095d46fd94ab9760dd5e21
#
_cell.length_a   1.000
_cell.length_b   1.000
_cell.length_c   1.000
_cell.angle_alpha   90.00
_cell.angle_beta   90.00
_cell.angle_gamma   90.00
#
_symmetry.space_group_name_H-M   'P 1'
#
loop_
_entity.id
_entity.type
_entity.pdbx_description
1 polymer ?
#
loop_
_entity_poly.entity_id
_entity_poly.type
_entity_poly.pdbx_seq_one_letter_code
_entity_poly.pdbx_strand_id
1 'polypeptide(L)'
;DAQLSRGLGDVYKRQANAYLGAWGIKEALDRGAEIVVCPRVTDAAVVIGPAAWKFNWKRDDFDQLAGALAAGHIIECGCQATGGNYAFFEEVPSFENVGFPIAEIQSDGSFFITKHPGTGGLVSTGTVTAQLLYEISSPAYINPDVVAHFDTLKIEDVDKDRVFVSGCRGSSPPNK
;
A
#
# COMPACT_ATOMS: atom_id res chain seq x y z
N ASP A 1 -5.46 10.04 -18.92
CA ASP A 1 -6.61 10.79 -19.43
C ASP A 1 -6.60 10.95 -20.95
N ALA A 2 -5.46 11.20 -21.59
CA ALA A 2 -5.38 11.29 -23.06
C ALA A 2 -5.68 9.95 -23.76
N GLN A 3 -5.58 8.83 -23.09
CA GLN A 3 -5.83 7.52 -23.68
C GLN A 3 -7.30 7.12 -23.67
N LEU A 4 -8.09 7.61 -22.73
CA LEU A 4 -9.54 7.43 -22.68
C LEU A 4 -10.28 8.22 -23.75
N SER A 5 -9.66 9.28 -24.30
CA SER A 5 -10.26 10.12 -25.34
C SER A 5 -10.06 9.60 -26.78
N ARG A 6 -9.20 8.61 -27.01
CA ARG A 6 -8.79 8.20 -28.37
C ARG A 6 -9.65 7.13 -29.04
N GLY A 7 -10.55 6.45 -28.35
CA GLY A 7 -11.30 5.36 -28.95
C GLY A 7 -12.76 5.68 -29.24
N LEU A 8 -13.43 6.31 -28.32
CA LEU A 8 -14.89 6.42 -28.31
C LEU A 8 -15.41 7.88 -28.21
N GLY A 9 -14.52 8.86 -28.23
CA GLY A 9 -14.87 10.26 -28.12
C GLY A 9 -15.57 10.64 -26.81
N ASP A 10 -15.91 11.91 -26.67
CA ASP A 10 -16.53 12.47 -25.48
C ASP A 10 -17.96 11.97 -25.21
N VAL A 11 -18.59 11.37 -26.21
CA VAL A 11 -19.97 10.86 -26.12
C VAL A 11 -20.16 9.80 -25.04
N TYR A 12 -19.10 9.08 -24.68
CA TYR A 12 -19.14 7.99 -23.70
C TYR A 12 -18.63 8.37 -22.31
N LYS A 13 -18.09 9.56 -22.13
CA LYS A 13 -17.68 10.08 -20.83
C LYS A 13 -18.90 10.53 -20.05
N ARG A 14 -19.51 9.61 -19.30
CA ARG A 14 -20.69 9.89 -18.47
C ARG A 14 -20.36 10.18 -17.02
N GLN A 15 -19.13 9.86 -16.59
CA GLN A 15 -18.72 9.96 -15.20
C GLN A 15 -17.23 10.22 -15.10
N ALA A 16 -16.82 11.05 -14.13
CA ALA A 16 -15.43 11.21 -13.70
C ALA A 16 -15.36 10.99 -12.19
N ASN A 17 -14.35 10.25 -11.76
CA ASN A 17 -14.06 10.03 -10.34
C ASN A 17 -12.69 10.60 -10.00
N ALA A 18 -12.60 11.33 -8.90
CA ALA A 18 -11.33 11.70 -8.30
C ALA A 18 -11.01 10.73 -7.17
N TYR A 19 -9.82 10.15 -7.21
CA TYR A 19 -9.29 9.37 -6.09
C TYR A 19 -8.77 10.35 -5.04
N LEU A 20 -9.37 10.33 -3.86
CA LEU A 20 -8.94 11.12 -2.72
C LEU A 20 -7.81 10.42 -1.97
N GLY A 21 -7.10 11.19 -1.15
CA GLY A 21 -6.05 10.68 -0.27
C GLY A 21 -6.54 10.36 1.14
N ALA A 22 -5.58 10.24 2.04
CA ALA A 22 -5.77 9.74 3.41
C ALA A 22 -6.22 10.80 4.44
N TRP A 23 -6.09 12.10 4.11
CA TRP A 23 -6.26 13.15 5.12
C TRP A 23 -7.67 13.28 5.66
N GLY A 24 -8.69 12.92 4.86
CA GLY A 24 -10.07 12.83 5.35
C GLY A 24 -10.26 11.73 6.39
N ILE A 25 -9.55 10.61 6.22
CA ILE A 25 -9.56 9.49 7.17
C ILE A 25 -8.89 9.94 8.48
N LYS A 26 -7.69 10.54 8.38
CA LYS A 26 -6.99 11.06 9.56
C LYS A 26 -7.85 12.05 10.35
N GLU A 27 -8.47 13.01 9.67
CA GLU A 27 -9.34 14.01 10.30
C GLU A 27 -10.55 13.37 11.01
N ALA A 28 -11.16 12.35 10.41
CA ALA A 28 -12.25 11.62 11.03
C ALA A 28 -11.81 10.92 12.32
N LEU A 29 -10.64 10.28 12.30
CA LEU A 29 -10.05 9.62 13.46
C LEU A 29 -9.64 10.62 14.55
N ASP A 30 -9.08 11.78 14.18
CA ASP A 30 -8.76 12.88 15.11
C ASP A 30 -10.02 13.39 15.85
N ARG A 31 -11.18 13.32 15.20
CA ARG A 31 -12.49 13.68 15.78
C ARG A 31 -13.14 12.54 16.56
N GLY A 32 -12.49 11.39 16.70
CA GLY A 32 -12.96 10.25 17.48
C GLY A 32 -13.92 9.33 16.73
N ALA A 33 -13.91 9.33 15.39
CA ALA A 33 -14.69 8.38 14.63
C ALA A 33 -14.20 6.95 14.84
N GLU A 34 -15.10 6.05 15.20
CA GLU A 34 -14.82 4.61 15.35
C GLU A 34 -15.01 3.86 14.00
N ILE A 35 -15.83 4.39 13.12
CA ILE A 35 -16.10 3.86 11.78
C ILE A 35 -15.98 5.00 10.78
N VAL A 36 -15.18 4.79 9.73
CA VAL A 36 -14.98 5.77 8.67
C VAL A 36 -15.42 5.15 7.34
N VAL A 37 -16.51 5.70 6.78
CA VAL A 37 -16.99 5.31 5.45
C VAL A 37 -16.41 6.28 4.43
N CYS A 38 -15.56 5.77 3.55
CA CYS A 38 -14.87 6.57 2.56
C CYS A 38 -15.61 6.61 1.22
N PRO A 39 -15.54 7.72 0.47
CA PRO A 39 -15.83 7.73 -0.96
C PRO A 39 -14.71 6.98 -1.71
N ARG A 40 -14.51 7.25 -2.99
CA ARG A 40 -13.36 6.72 -3.74
C ARG A 40 -12.06 7.36 -3.22
N VAL A 41 -11.29 6.60 -2.47
CA VAL A 41 -9.92 6.91 -2.05
C VAL A 41 -8.93 6.00 -2.76
N THR A 42 -7.65 6.34 -2.78
CA THR A 42 -6.60 5.39 -3.22
C THR A 42 -6.50 4.24 -2.23
N ASP A 43 -6.13 3.06 -2.72
CA ASP A 43 -6.15 1.83 -1.92
C ASP A 43 -5.29 1.94 -0.66
N ALA A 44 -4.08 2.50 -0.79
CA ALA A 44 -3.20 2.74 0.35
C ALA A 44 -3.71 3.82 1.33
N ALA A 45 -4.66 4.67 0.95
CA ALA A 45 -5.16 5.73 1.83
C ALA A 45 -5.78 5.19 3.11
N VAL A 46 -6.36 3.98 3.06
CA VAL A 46 -6.93 3.29 4.25
C VAL A 46 -5.86 2.79 5.23
N VAL A 47 -4.61 2.81 4.83
CA VAL A 47 -3.45 2.50 5.68
C VAL A 47 -2.73 3.79 6.09
N ILE A 48 -2.49 4.70 5.15
CA ILE A 48 -1.82 5.99 5.40
C ILE A 48 -2.59 6.80 6.46
N GLY A 49 -3.91 6.88 6.34
CA GLY A 49 -4.75 7.67 7.25
C GLY A 49 -4.63 7.25 8.72
N PRO A 50 -4.86 5.99 9.07
CA PRO A 50 -4.66 5.48 10.42
C PRO A 50 -3.23 5.59 10.93
N ALA A 51 -2.21 5.35 10.08
CA ALA A 51 -0.81 5.51 10.47
C ALA A 51 -0.48 6.97 10.79
N ALA A 52 -0.87 7.90 9.92
CA ALA A 52 -0.68 9.33 10.13
C ALA A 52 -1.42 9.84 11.39
N TRP A 53 -2.60 9.30 11.68
CA TRP A 53 -3.31 9.56 12.92
C TRP A 53 -2.56 9.02 14.15
N LYS A 54 -2.17 7.75 14.11
CA LYS A 54 -1.52 7.06 15.23
C LYS A 54 -0.21 7.72 15.63
N PHE A 55 0.60 8.11 14.64
CA PHE A 55 1.93 8.68 14.86
C PHE A 55 1.96 10.20 14.76
N ASN A 56 0.79 10.83 14.57
CA ASN A 56 0.64 12.28 14.41
C ASN A 56 1.52 12.89 13.31
N TRP A 57 1.64 12.17 12.18
CA TRP A 57 2.40 12.66 11.03
C TRP A 57 1.73 13.85 10.38
N LYS A 58 2.57 14.70 9.81
CA LYS A 58 2.18 15.90 9.06
C LYS A 58 2.15 15.61 7.57
N ARG A 59 1.62 16.58 6.80
CA ARG A 59 1.51 16.46 5.34
C ARG A 59 2.85 16.46 4.62
N ASP A 60 3.90 16.91 5.26
CA ASP A 60 5.29 17.00 4.77
C ASP A 60 6.22 15.92 5.33
N ASP A 61 5.70 15.01 6.14
CA ASP A 61 6.45 13.82 6.60
C ASP A 61 6.48 12.75 5.47
N PHE A 62 7.05 13.14 4.32
CA PHE A 62 6.93 12.37 3.08
C PHE A 62 7.51 10.96 3.16
N ASP A 63 8.64 10.76 3.85
CA ASP A 63 9.25 9.44 3.97
C ASP A 63 8.35 8.48 4.77
N GLN A 64 7.75 8.95 5.85
CA GLN A 64 6.81 8.18 6.66
C GLN A 64 5.53 7.85 5.88
N LEU A 65 4.98 8.84 5.18
CA LEU A 65 3.79 8.65 4.33
C LEU A 65 4.08 7.66 3.19
N ALA A 66 5.27 7.72 2.59
CA ALA A 66 5.70 6.80 1.54
C ALA A 66 5.84 5.36 2.06
N GLY A 67 6.35 5.18 3.28
CA GLY A 67 6.40 3.88 3.94
C GLY A 67 5.01 3.29 4.17
N ALA A 68 4.09 4.09 4.72
CA ALA A 68 2.71 3.65 4.92
C ALA A 68 1.98 3.37 3.59
N LEU A 69 2.30 4.14 2.53
CA LEU A 69 1.80 3.86 1.18
C LEU A 69 2.29 2.51 0.69
N ALA A 70 3.59 2.22 0.82
CA ALA A 70 4.15 0.93 0.41
C ALA A 70 3.51 -0.24 1.20
N ALA A 71 3.33 -0.07 2.52
CA ALA A 71 2.63 -1.06 3.34
C ALA A 71 1.19 -1.30 2.86
N GLY A 72 0.45 -0.22 2.58
CA GLY A 72 -0.92 -0.30 2.06
C GLY A 72 -1.00 -1.00 0.72
N HIS A 73 -0.10 -0.65 -0.21
CA HIS A 73 -0.01 -1.30 -1.52
C HIS A 73 0.29 -2.81 -1.42
N ILE A 74 1.10 -3.23 -0.44
CA ILE A 74 1.39 -4.66 -0.24
C ILE A 74 0.16 -5.42 0.26
N ILE A 75 -0.61 -4.85 1.20
CA ILE A 75 -1.68 -5.61 1.87
C ILE A 75 -3.05 -5.50 1.19
N GLU A 76 -3.26 -4.54 0.29
CA GLU A 76 -4.57 -4.25 -0.32
C GLU A 76 -5.20 -5.46 -1.03
N CYS A 77 -4.41 -6.23 -1.75
CA CYS A 77 -4.86 -7.39 -2.51
C CYS A 77 -4.86 -8.70 -1.69
N GLY A 78 -4.81 -8.61 -0.38
CA GLY A 78 -4.93 -9.74 0.53
C GLY A 78 -3.89 -10.82 0.27
N CYS A 79 -4.32 -12.04 0.03
CA CYS A 79 -3.44 -13.20 -0.09
C CYS A 79 -2.50 -13.18 -1.31
N GLN A 80 -2.57 -12.19 -2.19
CA GLN A 80 -1.55 -12.01 -3.22
C GLN A 80 -0.15 -11.80 -2.58
N ALA A 81 -0.07 -10.98 -1.53
CA ALA A 81 1.19 -10.72 -0.83
C ALA A 81 1.71 -11.91 -0.01
N THR A 82 0.87 -12.91 0.23
CA THR A 82 1.25 -14.15 0.93
C THR A 82 1.40 -15.35 -0.02
N GLY A 83 1.75 -15.08 -1.27
CA GLY A 83 2.11 -16.08 -2.27
C GLY A 83 1.17 -16.19 -3.46
N GLY A 84 -0.04 -15.62 -3.40
CA GLY A 84 -1.03 -15.72 -4.48
C GLY A 84 -0.63 -15.00 -5.77
N ASN A 85 0.30 -14.05 -5.72
CA ASN A 85 0.88 -13.33 -6.87
C ASN A 85 2.36 -13.69 -7.12
N TYR A 86 2.84 -14.76 -6.53
CA TYR A 86 4.25 -15.13 -6.58
C TYR A 86 4.53 -16.11 -7.71
N ALA A 87 5.40 -15.72 -8.65
CA ALA A 87 5.70 -16.57 -9.82
C ALA A 87 6.35 -17.91 -9.46
N PHE A 88 7.10 -17.96 -8.35
CA PHE A 88 7.71 -19.17 -7.83
C PHE A 88 6.77 -19.87 -6.83
N PHE A 89 5.54 -20.12 -7.25
CA PHE A 89 4.48 -20.65 -6.38
C PHE A 89 4.83 -22.02 -5.76
N GLU A 90 5.76 -22.77 -6.34
CA GLU A 90 6.25 -24.05 -5.78
C GLU A 90 7.01 -23.87 -4.45
N GLU A 91 7.50 -22.66 -4.16
CA GLU A 91 8.13 -22.34 -2.89
C GLU A 91 7.10 -22.11 -1.77
N VAL A 92 5.83 -21.92 -2.12
CA VAL A 92 4.75 -21.71 -1.14
C VAL A 92 4.36 -23.06 -0.53
N PRO A 93 4.52 -23.24 0.80
CA PRO A 93 4.34 -24.55 1.43
C PRO A 93 2.93 -25.12 1.29
N SER A 94 1.90 -24.27 1.27
CA SER A 94 0.50 -24.66 1.11
C SER A 94 -0.35 -23.46 0.69
N PHE A 95 -1.32 -23.70 -0.18
CA PHE A 95 -2.39 -22.74 -0.50
C PHE A 95 -3.70 -23.07 0.23
N GLU A 96 -3.71 -24.02 1.12
CA GLU A 96 -4.83 -24.25 2.02
C GLU A 96 -4.86 -23.19 3.11
N ASN A 97 -6.02 -22.62 3.38
CA ASN A 97 -6.22 -21.61 4.41
C ASN A 97 -5.15 -20.50 4.36
N VAL A 98 -4.92 -19.94 3.18
CA VAL A 98 -3.91 -18.88 2.95
C VAL A 98 -4.17 -17.72 3.88
N GLY A 99 -3.17 -17.32 4.66
CA GLY A 99 -3.26 -16.17 5.55
C GLY A 99 -3.23 -14.84 4.80
N PHE A 100 -4.03 -13.88 5.24
CA PHE A 100 -3.90 -12.49 4.78
C PHE A 100 -2.65 -11.85 5.36
N PRO A 101 -2.00 -10.93 4.62
CA PRO A 101 -0.86 -10.19 5.14
C PRO A 101 -1.28 -9.24 6.25
N ILE A 102 -0.37 -9.02 7.19
CA ILE A 102 -0.47 -8.05 8.28
C ILE A 102 0.70 -7.09 8.13
N ALA A 103 0.43 -5.79 8.13
CA ALA A 103 1.46 -4.76 8.16
C ALA A 103 1.58 -4.17 9.57
N GLU A 104 2.77 -4.25 10.17
CA GLU A 104 3.10 -3.64 11.45
C GLU A 104 3.95 -2.39 11.23
N ILE A 105 3.31 -1.22 11.19
CA ILE A 105 3.95 0.05 10.83
C ILE A 105 4.61 0.69 12.05
N GLN A 106 5.83 1.23 11.85
CA GLN A 106 6.60 1.95 12.84
C GLN A 106 6.47 3.47 12.65
N SER A 107 6.84 4.23 13.68
CA SER A 107 6.72 5.70 13.67
C SER A 107 7.60 6.41 12.64
N ASP A 108 8.64 5.76 12.14
CA ASP A 108 9.55 6.26 11.11
C ASP A 108 9.12 5.89 9.68
N GLY A 109 7.97 5.18 9.53
CA GLY A 109 7.45 4.71 8.26
C GLY A 109 7.99 3.36 7.81
N SER A 110 8.96 2.77 8.50
CA SER A 110 9.34 1.37 8.29
C SER A 110 8.24 0.43 8.76
N PHE A 111 8.23 -0.80 8.29
CA PHE A 111 7.18 -1.75 8.67
C PHE A 111 7.63 -3.20 8.52
N PHE A 112 6.91 -4.10 9.19
CA PHE A 112 7.01 -5.53 8.96
C PHE A 112 5.77 -6.02 8.21
N ILE A 113 5.98 -6.98 7.30
CA ILE A 113 4.91 -7.79 6.72
C ILE A 113 5.00 -9.17 7.32
N THR A 114 3.87 -9.67 7.79
CA THR A 114 3.71 -11.01 8.36
C THR A 114 2.33 -11.57 8.06
N LYS A 115 1.99 -12.72 8.61
CA LYS A 115 0.65 -13.34 8.55
C LYS A 115 0.34 -14.06 9.86
N HIS A 116 -0.91 -14.45 10.06
CA HIS A 116 -1.27 -15.23 11.24
C HIS A 116 -0.54 -16.58 11.28
N PRO A 117 -0.01 -16.98 12.46
CA PRO A 117 0.60 -18.29 12.64
C PRO A 117 -0.37 -19.44 12.29
N GLY A 118 0.17 -20.51 11.70
CA GLY A 118 -0.62 -21.70 11.37
C GLY A 118 -1.48 -21.57 10.12
N THR A 119 -1.43 -20.46 9.41
CA THR A 119 -2.07 -20.30 8.09
C THR A 119 -1.14 -20.74 6.96
N GLY A 120 -1.73 -21.13 5.83
CA GLY A 120 -0.99 -21.35 4.58
C GLY A 120 -0.42 -20.05 4.01
N GLY A 121 0.16 -20.14 2.83
CA GLY A 121 0.86 -19.04 2.21
C GLY A 121 2.32 -18.92 2.69
N LEU A 122 3.01 -17.94 2.14
CA LEU A 122 4.41 -17.60 2.43
C LEU A 122 4.58 -16.10 2.47
N VAL A 123 5.22 -15.58 3.50
CA VAL A 123 5.72 -14.20 3.53
C VAL A 123 7.23 -14.24 3.45
N SER A 124 7.77 -13.72 2.36
CA SER A 124 9.19 -13.64 2.07
C SER A 124 9.53 -12.37 1.30
N THR A 125 10.79 -12.03 1.22
CA THR A 125 11.27 -10.95 0.33
C THR A 125 10.72 -11.13 -1.10
N GLY A 126 10.65 -12.37 -1.59
CA GLY A 126 10.12 -12.68 -2.92
C GLY A 126 8.63 -12.34 -3.07
N THR A 127 7.78 -12.80 -2.14
CA THR A 127 6.33 -12.54 -2.20
C THR A 127 5.99 -11.06 -2.01
N VAL A 128 6.70 -10.37 -1.11
CA VAL A 128 6.56 -8.94 -0.87
C VAL A 128 7.00 -8.12 -2.09
N THR A 129 8.14 -8.48 -2.71
CA THR A 129 8.62 -7.83 -3.93
C THR A 129 7.66 -8.04 -5.10
N ALA A 130 7.12 -9.24 -5.29
CA ALA A 130 6.14 -9.52 -6.34
C ALA A 130 4.91 -8.61 -6.20
N GLN A 131 4.43 -8.39 -4.98
CA GLN A 131 3.30 -7.50 -4.73
C GLN A 131 3.66 -6.02 -4.90
N LEU A 132 4.86 -5.59 -4.50
CA LEU A 132 5.31 -4.20 -4.71
C LEU A 132 5.40 -3.83 -6.20
N LEU A 133 5.71 -4.80 -7.07
CA LEU A 133 5.79 -4.58 -8.52
C LEU A 133 4.42 -4.66 -9.21
N TYR A 134 3.38 -5.12 -8.50
CA TYR A 134 2.05 -5.29 -9.05
C TYR A 134 1.39 -3.93 -9.33
N GLU A 135 0.82 -3.77 -10.53
CA GLU A 135 0.07 -2.57 -10.97
C GLU A 135 0.85 -1.24 -10.99
N ILE A 136 2.14 -1.23 -10.71
CA ILE A 136 2.95 -0.02 -10.83
C ILE A 136 3.64 0.07 -12.19
N SER A 137 3.68 1.26 -12.78
CA SER A 137 4.33 1.52 -14.07
C SER A 137 5.68 2.25 -13.94
N SER A 138 5.98 2.79 -12.78
CA SER A 138 7.20 3.56 -12.50
C SER A 138 7.62 3.37 -11.05
N PRO A 139 8.95 3.35 -10.76
CA PRO A 139 9.45 3.34 -9.40
C PRO A 139 8.94 4.51 -8.54
N ALA A 140 8.68 5.66 -9.16
CA ALA A 140 8.00 6.78 -8.53
C ALA A 140 6.49 6.56 -8.58
N TYR A 141 5.94 5.99 -7.52
CA TYR A 141 4.52 5.68 -7.40
C TYR A 141 3.73 6.89 -6.90
N ILE A 142 2.96 7.50 -7.81
CA ILE A 142 2.27 8.78 -7.57
C ILE A 142 0.94 8.52 -6.88
N ASN A 143 0.75 9.14 -5.72
CA ASN A 143 -0.51 9.11 -4.97
C ASN A 143 -0.91 10.55 -4.53
N PRO A 144 -2.17 10.76 -4.12
CA PRO A 144 -2.64 12.08 -3.70
C PRO A 144 -1.91 12.67 -2.48
N ASP A 145 -1.36 11.85 -1.62
CA ASP A 145 -0.74 12.27 -0.36
C ASP A 145 0.78 12.39 -0.47
N VAL A 146 1.39 11.54 -1.30
CA VAL A 146 2.85 11.44 -1.44
C VAL A 146 3.20 10.74 -2.75
N VAL A 147 4.37 11.03 -3.31
CA VAL A 147 5.02 10.19 -4.32
C VAL A 147 6.00 9.29 -3.59
N ALA A 148 5.79 7.98 -3.61
CA ALA A 148 6.68 7.00 -2.99
C ALA A 148 7.71 6.49 -4.03
N HIS A 149 8.98 6.50 -3.65
CA HIS A 149 10.09 6.05 -4.50
C HIS A 149 10.44 4.60 -4.14
N PHE A 150 9.81 3.64 -4.81
CA PHE A 150 9.95 2.21 -4.50
C PHE A 150 11.34 1.64 -4.79
N ASP A 151 12.13 2.31 -5.65
CA ASP A 151 13.54 1.99 -5.91
C ASP A 151 14.47 2.29 -4.74
N THR A 152 13.98 2.95 -3.69
CA THR A 152 14.74 3.22 -2.46
C THR A 152 14.49 2.19 -1.35
N LEU A 153 13.48 1.34 -1.52
CA LEU A 153 13.09 0.34 -0.53
C LEU A 153 14.21 -0.68 -0.25
N LYS A 154 14.33 -1.04 1.02
CA LYS A 154 15.12 -2.16 1.49
C LYS A 154 14.16 -3.21 2.06
N ILE A 155 14.30 -4.45 1.61
CA ILE A 155 13.41 -5.55 1.94
C ILE A 155 14.28 -6.70 2.44
N GLU A 156 14.03 -7.16 3.67
CA GLU A 156 14.87 -8.14 4.34
C GLU A 156 14.01 -9.20 5.06
N ASP A 157 14.27 -10.47 4.80
CA ASP A 157 13.72 -11.55 5.62
C ASP A 157 14.37 -11.51 7.01
N VAL A 158 13.58 -11.31 8.05
CA VAL A 158 14.08 -11.21 9.43
C VAL A 158 13.68 -12.41 10.30
N ASP A 159 12.64 -13.13 9.91
CA ASP A 159 12.19 -14.37 10.54
C ASP A 159 11.28 -15.13 9.55
N LYS A 160 10.88 -16.34 9.93
CA LYS A 160 9.90 -17.12 9.17
C LYS A 160 8.60 -16.34 9.04
N ASP A 161 8.13 -16.20 7.80
CA ASP A 161 6.93 -15.44 7.47
C ASP A 161 6.95 -13.99 8.05
N ARG A 162 8.14 -13.37 8.09
CA ARG A 162 8.31 -12.02 8.60
C ARG A 162 9.38 -11.27 7.81
N VAL A 163 8.95 -10.24 7.11
CA VAL A 163 9.80 -9.40 6.25
C VAL A 163 9.83 -7.98 6.79
N PHE A 164 11.02 -7.41 6.96
CA PHE A 164 11.20 -6.01 7.31
C PHE A 164 11.37 -5.16 6.04
N VAL A 165 10.64 -4.07 5.96
CA VAL A 165 10.67 -3.12 4.83
C VAL A 165 10.98 -1.73 5.36
N SER A 166 11.98 -1.07 4.78
CA SER A 166 12.45 0.24 5.23
C SER A 166 13.00 1.09 4.08
N GLY A 167 13.30 2.35 4.37
CA GLY A 167 14.02 3.24 3.48
C GLY A 167 13.20 3.82 2.32
N CYS A 168 11.88 3.64 2.31
CA CYS A 168 11.02 4.26 1.32
C CYS A 168 11.14 5.80 1.39
N ARG A 169 11.67 6.43 0.34
CA ARG A 169 11.71 7.88 0.23
C ARG A 169 10.41 8.41 -0.34
N GLY A 170 9.97 9.53 0.23
CA GLY A 170 8.80 10.26 -0.23
C GLY A 170 9.16 11.61 -0.82
N SER A 171 8.32 12.08 -1.73
CA SER A 171 8.35 13.47 -2.19
C SER A 171 6.95 14.04 -2.31
N SER A 172 6.87 15.38 -2.43
CA SER A 172 5.59 16.06 -2.55
C SER A 172 4.74 15.49 -3.69
N PRO A 173 3.44 15.27 -3.47
CA PRO A 173 2.53 14.89 -4.55
C PRO A 173 2.43 16.01 -5.59
N PRO A 174 2.05 15.68 -6.84
CA PRO A 174 1.83 16.70 -7.86
C PRO A 174 0.66 17.61 -7.49
N ASN A 175 0.68 18.83 -7.99
CA ASN A 175 -0.46 19.73 -7.88
C ASN A 175 -1.67 19.12 -8.61
N LYS A 176 -2.82 19.18 -7.95
CA LYS A 176 -4.11 18.68 -8.48
C LYS A 176 -4.86 19.77 -9.22
#